data_116f56a0e0edfc5ff6ccbaad1772211e
#
_entry.id   116f56a0e0edfc5ff6ccbaad1772211e
#
_cell.length_a   1.000
_cell.length_b   1.000
_cell.length_c   1.000
_cell.angle_alpha   90.00
_cell.angle_beta   90.00
_cell.angle_gamma   90.00
#
_symmetry.space_group_name_H-M   'P 1'
#
loop_
_entity.id
_entity.type
_entity.pdbx_description
1 polymer ?
#
loop_
_entity_poly.entity_id
_entity_poly.type
_entity_poly.pdbx_seq_one_letter_code
_entity_poly.pdbx_strand_id
1 'polypeptide(L)'
;VSRAALLVLADGRFPAGGHAHSGGAEAAVGAGLIRDARDLEEFCRGRLHTTGLTCAALAAAAVCGHDPLALDEAADARTPSPALRDAARRLGRQMMRAARATWPSPRLDALAAARPRGAHQPVVLGLAALAAGLGPEDAAHCAAYETAGGPATAVVRLLGLNPFDATAVLARLAPDMDEIAARAAAAAREGIDALPAASAPLLDIAAEQHAARSVRLFTT
;
A
#
# COMPACT_ATOMS: atom_id res chain seq x y z
N VAL A 1 16.03 -0.60 17.52
CA VAL A 1 14.79 -0.43 16.74
C VAL A 1 13.62 -0.74 17.63
N SER A 2 12.66 0.18 17.75
CA SER A 2 11.43 -0.06 18.53
C SER A 2 10.39 -0.79 17.68
N ARG A 3 10.13 -2.07 17.98
CA ARG A 3 9.04 -2.82 17.32
C ARG A 3 7.66 -2.17 17.55
N ALA A 4 7.49 -1.38 18.60
CA ALA A 4 6.27 -0.62 18.83
C ALA A 4 6.03 0.45 17.74
N ALA A 5 7.08 1.04 17.16
CA ALA A 5 6.95 1.98 16.05
C ALA A 5 6.31 1.32 14.81
N LEU A 6 6.63 0.05 14.54
CA LEU A 6 6.00 -0.74 13.49
C LEU A 6 4.47 -0.86 13.72
N LEU A 7 4.07 -1.17 14.96
CA LEU A 7 2.64 -1.27 15.30
C LEU A 7 1.92 0.06 15.15
N VAL A 8 2.58 1.18 15.50
CA VAL A 8 2.00 2.52 15.32
C VAL A 8 1.83 2.85 13.83
N LEU A 9 2.83 2.54 13.01
CA LEU A 9 2.79 2.83 11.56
C LEU A 9 1.75 1.95 10.84
N ALA A 10 1.61 0.69 11.24
CA ALA A 10 0.65 -0.26 10.66
C ALA A 10 -0.77 -0.15 11.25
N ASP A 11 -0.98 0.66 12.29
CA ASP A 11 -2.29 0.81 12.93
C ASP A 11 -3.29 1.46 11.98
N GLY A 12 -4.46 0.86 11.81
CA GLY A 12 -5.54 1.43 11.00
C GLY A 12 -6.03 2.81 11.47
N ARG A 13 -5.69 3.24 12.69
CA ARG A 13 -5.94 4.60 13.22
C ARG A 13 -4.85 5.61 12.83
N PHE A 14 -3.70 5.15 12.30
CA PHE A 14 -2.71 6.08 11.79
C PHE A 14 -3.34 6.93 10.67
N PRO A 15 -3.30 8.28 10.76
CA PRO A 15 -4.15 9.13 9.94
C PRO A 15 -3.63 9.29 8.49
N ALA A 16 -3.29 8.17 7.85
CA ALA A 16 -2.82 8.09 6.46
C ALA A 16 -3.95 8.07 5.42
N GLY A 17 -5.23 8.00 5.85
CA GLY A 17 -6.39 8.06 4.95
C GLY A 17 -6.77 6.74 4.29
N GLY A 18 -6.13 5.62 4.64
CA GLY A 18 -6.35 4.31 4.03
C GLY A 18 -7.80 3.83 4.10
N HIS A 19 -8.54 4.20 5.15
CA HIS A 19 -9.95 3.83 5.36
C HIS A 19 -10.93 4.34 4.27
N ALA A 20 -10.52 5.33 3.47
CA ALA A 20 -11.31 5.85 2.34
C ALA A 20 -11.07 5.09 1.03
N HIS A 21 -10.20 4.09 1.03
CA HIS A 21 -9.79 3.33 -0.14
C HIS A 21 -10.09 1.84 0.06
N SER A 22 -10.72 1.22 -0.94
CA SER A 22 -11.03 -0.22 -0.92
C SER A 22 -9.91 -1.08 -1.50
N GLY A 23 -8.90 -0.46 -2.12
CA GLY A 23 -7.85 -1.17 -2.85
C GLY A 23 -8.38 -2.03 -4.01
N GLY A 24 -9.47 -1.60 -4.67
CA GLY A 24 -10.13 -2.31 -5.76
C GLY A 24 -11.21 -3.30 -5.31
N ALA A 25 -11.39 -3.51 -3.99
CA ALA A 25 -12.40 -4.45 -3.49
C ALA A 25 -13.83 -4.02 -3.84
N GLU A 26 -14.16 -2.72 -3.86
CA GLU A 26 -15.49 -2.24 -4.25
C GLU A 26 -15.84 -2.63 -5.70
N ALA A 27 -14.88 -2.48 -6.62
CA ALA A 27 -15.07 -2.90 -8.00
C ALA A 27 -15.21 -4.43 -8.11
N ALA A 28 -14.40 -5.18 -7.37
CA ALA A 28 -14.43 -6.64 -7.36
C ALA A 28 -15.75 -7.20 -6.77
N VAL A 29 -16.25 -6.61 -5.68
CA VAL A 29 -17.57 -6.93 -5.12
C VAL A 29 -18.68 -6.61 -6.14
N GLY A 30 -18.64 -5.43 -6.74
CA GLY A 30 -19.62 -5.03 -7.75
C GLY A 30 -19.62 -5.90 -9.01
N ALA A 31 -18.50 -6.54 -9.33
CA ALA A 31 -18.36 -7.51 -10.42
C ALA A 31 -18.67 -8.98 -9.99
N GLY A 32 -19.02 -9.23 -8.72
CA GLY A 32 -19.29 -10.56 -8.19
C GLY A 32 -18.05 -11.45 -8.04
N LEU A 33 -16.85 -10.85 -8.05
CA LEU A 33 -15.57 -11.56 -7.85
C LEU A 33 -15.25 -11.80 -6.39
N ILE A 34 -15.80 -10.99 -5.47
CA ILE A 34 -15.72 -11.20 -4.03
C ILE A 34 -17.15 -11.32 -3.50
N ARG A 35 -17.51 -12.50 -2.99
CA ARG A 35 -18.83 -12.84 -2.48
C ARG A 35 -18.78 -13.29 -1.01
N ASP A 36 -17.63 -13.78 -0.57
CA ASP A 36 -17.41 -14.34 0.76
C ASP A 36 -15.95 -14.19 1.20
N ALA A 37 -15.61 -14.76 2.38
CA ALA A 37 -14.28 -14.70 2.94
C ALA A 37 -13.22 -15.47 2.14
N ARG A 38 -13.61 -16.52 1.41
CA ARG A 38 -12.70 -17.28 0.55
C ARG A 38 -12.30 -16.45 -0.68
N ASP A 39 -13.28 -15.85 -1.34
CA ASP A 39 -13.03 -14.97 -2.49
C ASP A 39 -12.17 -13.77 -2.05
N LEU A 40 -12.41 -13.21 -0.85
CA LEU A 40 -11.59 -12.15 -0.27
C LEU A 40 -10.13 -12.60 -0.09
N GLU A 41 -9.91 -13.80 0.43
CA GLU A 41 -8.57 -14.35 0.62
C GLU A 41 -7.82 -14.50 -0.70
N GLU A 42 -8.47 -15.07 -1.72
CA GLU A 42 -7.89 -15.23 -3.06
C GLU A 42 -7.57 -13.87 -3.70
N PHE A 43 -8.47 -12.89 -3.56
CA PHE A 43 -8.26 -11.52 -4.03
C PHE A 43 -7.04 -10.86 -3.35
N CYS A 44 -6.97 -10.93 -2.02
CA CYS A 44 -5.86 -10.35 -1.26
C CYS A 44 -4.53 -11.05 -1.58
N ARG A 45 -4.52 -12.38 -1.72
CA ARG A 45 -3.33 -13.14 -2.11
C ARG A 45 -2.83 -12.72 -3.49
N GLY A 46 -3.72 -12.61 -4.48
CA GLY A 46 -3.38 -12.12 -5.81
C GLY A 46 -2.76 -10.73 -5.78
N ARG A 47 -3.32 -9.82 -4.98
CA ARG A 47 -2.77 -8.48 -4.79
C ARG A 47 -1.39 -8.49 -4.12
N LEU A 48 -1.19 -9.30 -3.08
CA LEU A 48 0.08 -9.41 -2.37
C LEU A 48 1.22 -9.78 -3.34
N HIS A 49 1.01 -10.80 -4.16
CA HIS A 49 2.03 -11.30 -5.09
C HIS A 49 2.20 -10.45 -6.36
N THR A 50 1.40 -9.40 -6.57
CA THR A 50 1.48 -8.49 -7.71
C THR A 50 1.80 -7.06 -7.24
N THR A 51 0.81 -6.18 -7.20
CA THR A 51 0.97 -4.78 -6.80
C THR A 51 1.52 -4.62 -5.38
N GLY A 52 1.20 -5.54 -4.48
CA GLY A 52 1.69 -5.56 -3.10
C GLY A 52 3.21 -5.74 -3.03
N LEU A 53 3.76 -6.70 -3.79
CA LEU A 53 5.21 -6.90 -3.88
C LEU A 53 5.93 -5.65 -4.39
N THR A 54 5.35 -4.99 -5.42
CA THR A 54 5.91 -3.75 -5.97
C THR A 54 5.88 -2.61 -4.93
N CYS A 55 4.77 -2.43 -4.22
CA CYS A 55 4.63 -1.42 -3.17
C CYS A 55 5.59 -1.70 -1.99
N ALA A 56 5.69 -2.95 -1.56
CA ALA A 56 6.60 -3.37 -0.49
C ALA A 56 8.06 -3.09 -0.85
N ALA A 57 8.45 -3.37 -2.10
CA ALA A 57 9.82 -3.14 -2.57
C ALA A 57 10.15 -1.64 -2.66
N LEU A 58 9.22 -0.80 -3.12
CA LEU A 58 9.38 0.66 -3.12
C LEU A 58 9.53 1.23 -1.71
N ALA A 59 8.73 0.73 -0.75
CA ALA A 59 8.84 1.14 0.65
C ALA A 59 10.19 0.72 1.27
N ALA A 60 10.61 -0.53 1.04
CA ALA A 60 11.92 -1.01 1.49
C ALA A 60 13.07 -0.21 0.88
N ALA A 61 13.01 0.12 -0.40
CA ALA A 61 14.03 0.87 -1.11
C ALA A 61 14.20 2.30 -0.56
N ALA A 62 13.12 2.94 -0.14
CA ALA A 62 13.19 4.25 0.52
C ALA A 62 13.95 4.18 1.86
N VAL A 63 13.82 3.07 2.60
CA VAL A 63 14.59 2.81 3.82
C VAL A 63 16.05 2.50 3.52
N CYS A 64 16.35 1.79 2.41
CA CYS A 64 17.72 1.52 1.96
C CYS A 64 18.50 2.77 1.54
N GLY A 65 17.83 3.92 1.46
CA GLY A 65 18.50 5.20 1.22
C GLY A 65 18.53 5.63 -0.24
N HIS A 66 17.85 4.94 -1.14
CA HIS A 66 17.71 5.38 -2.53
C HIS A 66 17.05 6.76 -2.62
N ASP A 67 17.31 7.47 -3.73
CA ASP A 67 16.73 8.78 -3.95
C ASP A 67 15.20 8.73 -4.01
N PRO A 68 14.49 9.46 -3.12
CA PRO A 68 13.03 9.42 -3.06
C PRO A 68 12.35 9.94 -4.35
N LEU A 69 12.99 10.83 -5.11
CA LEU A 69 12.45 11.32 -6.37
C LEU A 69 12.54 10.25 -7.46
N ALA A 70 13.67 9.56 -7.56
CA ALA A 70 13.83 8.42 -8.46
C ALA A 70 12.88 7.27 -8.11
N LEU A 71 12.64 7.01 -6.83
CA LEU A 71 11.65 6.02 -6.38
C LEU A 71 10.22 6.44 -6.74
N ASP A 72 9.87 7.71 -6.64
CA ASP A 72 8.56 8.23 -7.03
C ASP A 72 8.32 8.07 -8.55
N GLU A 73 9.34 8.31 -9.36
CA GLU A 73 9.32 8.07 -10.82
C GLU A 73 9.23 6.56 -11.14
N ALA A 74 9.97 5.73 -10.41
CA ALA A 74 9.89 4.29 -10.54
C ALA A 74 8.50 3.74 -10.16
N ALA A 75 7.83 4.35 -9.20
CA ALA A 75 6.44 4.03 -8.82
C ALA A 75 5.44 4.40 -9.92
N ASP A 76 5.61 5.58 -10.56
CA ASP A 76 4.79 5.97 -11.72
C ASP A 76 4.95 4.96 -12.87
N ALA A 77 6.19 4.57 -13.20
CA ALA A 77 6.48 3.62 -14.27
C ALA A 77 5.89 2.22 -14.03
N ARG A 78 5.69 1.84 -12.75
CA ARG A 78 5.15 0.55 -12.32
C ARG A 78 3.64 0.57 -12.03
N THR A 79 2.98 1.71 -12.24
CA THR A 79 1.53 1.88 -12.02
C THR A 79 0.87 2.33 -13.33
N PRO A 80 0.41 1.40 -14.19
CA PRO A 80 -0.13 1.72 -15.51
C PRO A 80 -1.36 2.63 -15.45
N SER A 81 -2.29 2.38 -14.49
CA SER A 81 -3.54 3.14 -14.37
C SER A 81 -3.32 4.57 -13.85
N PRO A 82 -3.72 5.62 -14.59
CA PRO A 82 -3.78 6.99 -14.10
C PRO A 82 -4.59 7.14 -12.81
N ALA A 83 -5.74 6.47 -12.71
CA ALA A 83 -6.60 6.52 -11.53
C ALA A 83 -5.87 5.99 -10.28
N LEU A 84 -5.10 4.91 -10.42
CA LEU A 84 -4.29 4.37 -9.31
C LEU A 84 -3.11 5.28 -8.97
N ARG A 85 -2.43 5.91 -9.94
CA ARG A 85 -1.41 6.91 -9.67
C ARG A 85 -1.96 8.09 -8.87
N ASP A 86 -3.11 8.61 -9.27
CA ASP A 86 -3.78 9.70 -8.55
C ASP A 86 -4.18 9.30 -7.13
N ALA A 87 -4.70 8.09 -6.95
CA ALA A 87 -5.04 7.55 -5.63
C ALA A 87 -3.80 7.41 -4.74
N ALA A 88 -2.73 6.83 -5.26
CA ALA A 88 -1.46 6.66 -4.54
C ALA A 88 -0.87 7.99 -4.11
N ARG A 89 -0.96 9.03 -4.95
CA ARG A 89 -0.50 10.40 -4.61
C ARG A 89 -1.39 11.08 -3.58
N ARG A 90 -2.72 10.87 -3.62
CA ARG A 90 -3.63 11.36 -2.57
C ARG A 90 -3.33 10.73 -1.21
N LEU A 91 -3.17 9.40 -1.18
CA LEU A 91 -2.76 8.67 0.03
C LEU A 91 -1.39 9.12 0.52
N GLY A 92 -0.42 9.28 -0.40
CA GLY A 92 0.90 9.77 -0.07
C GLY A 92 0.90 11.16 0.56
N ARG A 93 0.03 12.08 0.11
CA ARG A 93 -0.14 13.40 0.77
C ARG A 93 -0.67 13.28 2.20
N GLN A 94 -1.65 12.39 2.42
CA GLN A 94 -2.21 12.17 3.75
C GLN A 94 -1.16 11.57 4.67
N MET A 95 -0.50 10.50 4.23
CA MET A 95 0.58 9.85 4.97
C MET A 95 1.74 10.80 5.26
N MET A 96 2.15 11.66 4.30
CA MET A 96 3.19 12.67 4.47
C MET A 96 2.87 13.62 5.62
N ARG A 97 1.63 14.10 5.74
CA ARG A 97 1.22 14.96 6.85
C ARG A 97 1.30 14.25 8.19
N ALA A 98 0.80 13.01 8.24
CA ALA A 98 0.83 12.19 9.44
C ALA A 98 2.27 11.87 9.87
N ALA A 99 3.10 11.42 8.92
CA ALA A 99 4.49 11.05 9.17
C ALA A 99 5.32 12.23 9.68
N ARG A 100 5.20 13.40 9.04
CA ARG A 100 5.93 14.63 9.47
C ARG A 100 5.52 15.11 10.85
N ALA A 101 4.25 14.92 11.23
CA ALA A 101 3.77 15.27 12.57
C ALA A 101 4.25 14.27 13.63
N THR A 102 4.40 12.99 13.27
CA THR A 102 4.75 11.92 14.22
C THR A 102 6.27 11.71 14.32
N TRP A 103 6.96 11.71 13.19
CA TRP A 103 8.41 11.49 13.06
C TRP A 103 9.03 12.56 12.14
N PRO A 104 9.26 13.80 12.63
CA PRO A 104 9.86 14.87 11.83
C PRO A 104 11.19 14.41 11.19
N SER A 105 11.35 14.64 9.88
CA SER A 105 12.54 14.20 9.16
C SER A 105 12.84 15.12 7.97
N PRO A 106 14.10 15.57 7.80
CA PRO A 106 14.49 16.38 6.65
C PRO A 106 14.22 15.72 5.29
N ARG A 107 14.29 14.38 5.23
CA ARG A 107 13.98 13.63 3.99
C ARG A 107 12.50 13.70 3.62
N LEU A 108 11.61 13.62 4.63
CA LEU A 108 10.16 13.83 4.42
C LEU A 108 9.87 15.26 3.97
N ASP A 109 10.53 16.25 4.58
CA ASP A 109 10.37 17.66 4.22
C ASP A 109 10.84 17.95 2.80
N ALA A 110 11.99 17.41 2.40
CA ALA A 110 12.54 17.56 1.06
C ALA A 110 11.60 16.94 0.00
N LEU A 111 11.10 15.72 0.23
CA LEU A 111 10.16 15.08 -0.70
C LEU A 111 8.83 15.85 -0.77
N ALA A 112 8.31 16.35 0.35
CA ALA A 112 7.09 17.14 0.38
C ALA A 112 7.22 18.44 -0.42
N ALA A 113 8.37 19.11 -0.34
CA ALA A 113 8.67 20.32 -1.13
C ALA A 113 8.79 20.02 -2.63
N ALA A 114 9.44 18.90 -2.99
CA ALA A 114 9.65 18.51 -4.39
C ALA A 114 8.38 17.94 -5.05
N ARG A 115 7.44 17.39 -4.28
CA ARG A 115 6.18 16.79 -4.76
C ARG A 115 4.95 17.40 -4.07
N PRO A 116 4.62 18.68 -4.33
CA PRO A 116 3.52 19.38 -3.63
C PRO A 116 2.14 18.76 -3.90
N ARG A 117 1.98 18.07 -5.05
CA ARG A 117 0.77 17.31 -5.37
C ARG A 117 0.73 15.91 -4.74
N GLY A 118 1.77 15.53 -3.99
CA GLY A 118 1.97 14.26 -3.32
C GLY A 118 2.90 13.32 -4.08
N ALA A 119 3.74 12.59 -3.36
CA ALA A 119 4.51 11.45 -3.83
C ALA A 119 3.67 10.18 -3.68
N HIS A 120 4.06 9.10 -4.35
CA HIS A 120 3.42 7.80 -4.21
C HIS A 120 3.48 7.31 -2.75
N GLN A 121 2.37 6.77 -2.28
CA GLN A 121 2.20 6.33 -0.89
C GLN A 121 3.29 5.35 -0.42
N PRO A 122 3.71 4.31 -1.17
CA PRO A 122 4.74 3.40 -0.70
C PRO A 122 6.11 4.08 -0.48
N VAL A 123 6.46 5.09 -1.25
CA VAL A 123 7.69 5.86 -1.06
C VAL A 123 7.62 6.66 0.25
N VAL A 124 6.48 7.30 0.50
CA VAL A 124 6.25 8.05 1.75
C VAL A 124 6.22 7.12 2.95
N LEU A 125 5.61 5.94 2.84
CA LEU A 125 5.59 4.90 3.88
C LEU A 125 7.03 4.48 4.26
N GLY A 126 7.87 4.21 3.27
CA GLY A 126 9.26 3.85 3.51
C GLY A 126 10.04 4.96 4.21
N LEU A 127 9.87 6.22 3.81
CA LEU A 127 10.50 7.36 4.51
C LEU A 127 9.97 7.55 5.92
N ALA A 128 8.67 7.29 6.17
CA ALA A 128 8.09 7.31 7.50
C ALA A 128 8.67 6.19 8.38
N ALA A 129 8.80 5.00 7.83
CA ALA A 129 9.44 3.87 8.49
C ALA A 129 10.91 4.18 8.85
N LEU A 130 11.68 4.76 7.92
CA LEU A 130 13.05 5.20 8.17
C LEU A 130 13.11 6.23 9.29
N ALA A 131 12.24 7.24 9.28
CA ALA A 131 12.17 8.27 10.30
C ALA A 131 11.77 7.69 11.69
N ALA A 132 10.98 6.63 11.71
CA ALA A 132 10.61 5.87 12.90
C ALA A 132 11.73 4.91 13.38
N GLY A 133 12.87 4.83 12.68
CA GLY A 133 13.99 3.95 13.00
C GLY A 133 13.75 2.48 12.62
N LEU A 134 12.84 2.21 11.69
CA LEU A 134 12.50 0.87 11.20
C LEU A 134 13.44 0.46 10.05
N GLY A 135 13.57 -0.86 9.86
CA GLY A 135 14.36 -1.44 8.77
C GLY A 135 13.58 -1.60 7.46
N PRO A 136 14.30 -1.97 6.35
CA PRO A 136 13.66 -2.18 5.05
C PRO A 136 12.59 -3.27 5.08
N GLU A 137 12.81 -4.35 5.81
CA GLU A 137 11.87 -5.45 5.95
C GLU A 137 10.62 -5.03 6.73
N ASP A 138 10.77 -4.20 7.78
CA ASP A 138 9.64 -3.64 8.54
C ASP A 138 8.74 -2.76 7.63
N ALA A 139 9.35 -1.91 6.80
CA ALA A 139 8.62 -1.08 5.84
C ALA A 139 7.88 -1.92 4.79
N ALA A 140 8.51 -3.00 4.32
CA ALA A 140 7.89 -3.95 3.40
C ALA A 140 6.72 -4.69 4.04
N HIS A 141 6.82 -5.11 5.31
CA HIS A 141 5.72 -5.70 6.07
C HIS A 141 4.53 -4.74 6.21
N CYS A 142 4.78 -3.46 6.55
CA CYS A 142 3.72 -2.45 6.59
C CYS A 142 2.98 -2.36 5.26
N ALA A 143 3.71 -2.27 4.14
CA ALA A 143 3.12 -2.16 2.82
C ALA A 143 2.33 -3.43 2.42
N ALA A 144 2.85 -4.62 2.72
CA ALA A 144 2.17 -5.89 2.50
C ALA A 144 0.88 -5.98 3.34
N TYR A 145 0.96 -5.63 4.62
CA TYR A 145 -0.21 -5.61 5.51
C TYR A 145 -1.30 -4.65 5.02
N GLU A 146 -0.95 -3.42 4.64
CA GLU A 146 -1.90 -2.45 4.07
C GLU A 146 -2.54 -2.97 2.78
N THR A 147 -1.77 -3.69 1.94
CA THR A 147 -2.26 -4.26 0.68
C THR A 147 -3.42 -5.25 0.88
N ALA A 148 -3.41 -6.02 1.95
CA ALA A 148 -4.48 -6.97 2.29
C ALA A 148 -5.50 -6.36 3.27
N GLY A 149 -5.07 -5.56 4.23
CA GLY A 149 -5.89 -4.99 5.30
C GLY A 149 -6.94 -4.00 4.79
N GLY A 150 -6.59 -3.19 3.80
CA GLY A 150 -7.52 -2.25 3.16
C GLY A 150 -8.74 -2.96 2.56
N PRO A 151 -8.55 -3.90 1.60
CA PRO A 151 -9.62 -4.72 1.06
C PRO A 151 -10.42 -5.48 2.12
N ALA A 152 -9.76 -6.10 3.10
CA ALA A 152 -10.43 -6.84 4.16
C ALA A 152 -11.40 -5.95 4.95
N THR A 153 -10.96 -4.75 5.32
CA THR A 153 -11.82 -3.76 6.01
C THR A 153 -12.96 -3.26 5.12
N ALA A 154 -12.69 -3.04 3.83
CA ALA A 154 -13.69 -2.56 2.89
C ALA A 154 -14.81 -3.59 2.66
N VAL A 155 -14.46 -4.88 2.51
CA VAL A 155 -15.42 -5.96 2.26
C VAL A 155 -16.37 -6.19 3.44
N VAL A 156 -15.90 -6.00 4.68
CA VAL A 156 -16.80 -6.00 5.86
C VAL A 156 -17.93 -4.98 5.69
N ARG A 157 -17.62 -3.78 5.17
CA ARG A 157 -18.63 -2.74 4.96
C ARG A 157 -19.47 -2.96 3.69
N LEU A 158 -18.89 -3.52 2.63
CA LEU A 158 -19.53 -3.71 1.33
C LEU A 158 -20.52 -4.89 1.33
N LEU A 159 -20.15 -6.00 1.98
CA LEU A 159 -20.95 -7.24 2.00
C LEU A 159 -21.58 -7.53 3.34
N GLY A 160 -21.30 -6.74 4.39
CA GLY A 160 -21.66 -7.11 5.76
C GLY A 160 -20.94 -8.39 6.24
N LEU A 161 -19.76 -8.66 5.70
CA LEU A 161 -18.96 -9.83 6.11
C LEU A 161 -18.67 -9.75 7.60
N ASN A 162 -18.71 -10.93 8.28
CA ASN A 162 -18.35 -11.00 9.68
C ASN A 162 -16.88 -10.51 9.88
N PRO A 163 -16.63 -9.51 10.75
CA PRO A 163 -15.28 -9.03 11.01
C PRO A 163 -14.29 -10.11 11.46
N PHE A 164 -14.77 -11.15 12.16
CA PHE A 164 -13.92 -12.29 12.55
C PHE A 164 -13.41 -13.07 11.34
N ASP A 165 -14.24 -13.26 10.30
CA ASP A 165 -13.84 -13.94 9.08
C ASP A 165 -12.79 -13.11 8.31
N ALA A 166 -12.98 -11.80 8.20
CA ALA A 166 -12.01 -10.90 7.58
C ALA A 166 -10.66 -10.90 8.33
N THR A 167 -10.70 -10.93 9.67
CA THR A 167 -9.48 -11.04 10.49
C THR A 167 -8.79 -12.40 10.30
N ALA A 168 -9.57 -13.48 10.22
CA ALA A 168 -9.04 -14.82 9.97
C ALA A 168 -8.38 -14.93 8.59
N VAL A 169 -8.91 -14.23 7.56
CA VAL A 169 -8.26 -14.11 6.24
C VAL A 169 -6.87 -13.47 6.38
N LEU A 170 -6.77 -12.34 7.08
CA LEU A 170 -5.47 -11.68 7.28
C LEU A 170 -4.47 -12.59 8.02
N ALA A 171 -4.95 -13.33 9.03
CA ALA A 171 -4.10 -14.27 9.78
C ALA A 171 -3.58 -15.42 8.90
N ARG A 172 -4.41 -15.94 7.97
CA ARG A 172 -3.97 -16.97 7.02
C ARG A 172 -3.01 -16.45 5.96
N LEU A 173 -3.08 -15.16 5.62
CA LEU A 173 -2.18 -14.50 4.66
C LEU A 173 -0.87 -14.01 5.31
N ALA A 174 -0.68 -14.17 6.61
CA ALA A 174 0.55 -13.73 7.28
C ALA A 174 1.82 -14.36 6.66
N PRO A 175 1.88 -15.67 6.35
CA PRO A 175 3.05 -16.26 5.68
C PRO A 175 3.32 -15.65 4.29
N ASP A 176 2.26 -15.33 3.51
CA ASP A 176 2.43 -14.63 2.22
C ASP A 176 3.01 -13.22 2.43
N MET A 177 2.58 -12.50 3.47
CA MET A 177 3.11 -11.17 3.78
C MET A 177 4.59 -11.23 4.18
N ASP A 178 4.98 -12.23 4.98
CA ASP A 178 6.37 -12.45 5.39
C ASP A 178 7.27 -12.75 4.17
N GLU A 179 6.81 -13.64 3.26
CA GLU A 179 7.53 -13.93 2.01
C GLU A 179 7.69 -12.67 1.14
N ILE A 180 6.61 -11.91 0.95
CA ILE A 180 6.63 -10.68 0.16
C ILE A 180 7.58 -9.66 0.78
N ALA A 181 7.58 -9.49 2.09
CA ALA A 181 8.46 -8.54 2.78
C ALA A 181 9.94 -8.92 2.63
N ALA A 182 10.28 -10.19 2.77
CA ALA A 182 11.64 -10.69 2.59
C ALA A 182 12.14 -10.48 1.14
N ARG A 183 11.33 -10.85 0.15
CA ARG A 183 11.63 -10.65 -1.29
C ARG A 183 11.78 -9.17 -1.65
N ALA A 184 10.88 -8.32 -1.15
CA ALA A 184 10.91 -6.88 -1.37
C ALA A 184 12.17 -6.24 -0.78
N ALA A 185 12.53 -6.61 0.47
CA ALA A 185 13.72 -6.11 1.13
C ALA A 185 15.02 -6.58 0.46
N ALA A 186 15.03 -7.79 -0.10
CA ALA A 186 16.17 -8.28 -0.88
C ALA A 186 16.36 -7.47 -2.17
N ALA A 187 15.31 -7.32 -2.98
CA ALA A 187 15.36 -6.54 -4.22
C ALA A 187 15.75 -5.06 -3.96
N ALA A 188 15.27 -4.47 -2.88
CA ALA A 188 15.56 -3.08 -2.51
C ALA A 188 17.05 -2.82 -2.27
N ARG A 189 17.83 -3.83 -1.84
CA ARG A 189 19.28 -3.70 -1.64
C ARG A 189 20.07 -3.72 -2.94
N GLU A 190 19.51 -4.28 -4.00
CA GLU A 190 20.19 -4.39 -5.31
C GLU A 190 20.07 -3.12 -6.15
N GLY A 191 19.09 -2.25 -5.87
CA GLY A 191 18.90 -0.97 -6.54
C GLY A 191 17.52 -0.79 -7.15
N ILE A 192 17.25 0.40 -7.68
CA ILE A 192 15.92 0.78 -8.21
C ILE A 192 15.53 -0.06 -9.43
N ASP A 193 16.50 -0.39 -10.29
CA ASP A 193 16.26 -1.17 -11.51
C ASP A 193 15.90 -2.64 -11.20
N ALA A 194 16.37 -3.16 -10.06
CA ALA A 194 16.06 -4.51 -9.60
C ALA A 194 14.68 -4.63 -8.92
N LEU A 195 14.01 -3.50 -8.62
CA LEU A 195 12.71 -3.53 -7.99
C LEU A 195 11.67 -4.25 -8.88
N PRO A 196 10.83 -5.12 -8.30
CA PRO A 196 9.81 -5.83 -9.05
C PRO A 196 8.84 -4.86 -9.74
N ALA A 197 8.35 -5.27 -10.92
CA ALA A 197 7.35 -4.58 -11.71
C ALA A 197 6.11 -5.46 -11.92
N ALA A 198 5.79 -6.29 -10.93
CA ALA A 198 4.61 -7.14 -10.98
C ALA A 198 3.34 -6.27 -11.03
N SER A 199 2.48 -6.51 -12.02
CA SER A 199 1.25 -5.78 -12.25
C SER A 199 0.02 -6.67 -12.15
N ALA A 200 -1.15 -6.06 -12.04
CA ALA A 200 -2.45 -6.73 -12.03
C ALA A 200 -3.39 -6.02 -13.03
N PRO A 201 -3.29 -6.32 -14.35
CA PRO A 201 -3.99 -5.56 -15.38
C PRO A 201 -5.51 -5.47 -15.18
N LEU A 202 -6.13 -6.50 -14.60
CA LEU A 202 -7.56 -6.46 -14.28
C LEU A 202 -7.89 -5.44 -13.19
N LEU A 203 -6.99 -5.24 -12.22
CA LEU A 203 -7.16 -4.19 -11.20
C LEU A 203 -6.97 -2.80 -11.81
N ASP A 204 -6.02 -2.62 -12.74
CA ASP A 204 -5.81 -1.36 -13.46
C ASP A 204 -7.07 -0.98 -14.26
N ILE A 205 -7.63 -1.91 -15.04
CA ILE A 205 -8.86 -1.70 -15.81
C ILE A 205 -10.05 -1.40 -14.88
N ALA A 206 -10.20 -2.18 -13.81
CA ALA A 206 -11.26 -1.99 -12.83
C ALA A 206 -11.17 -0.62 -12.14
N ALA A 207 -9.96 -0.14 -11.86
CA ALA A 207 -9.74 1.17 -11.25
C ALA A 207 -10.17 2.32 -12.17
N GLU A 208 -9.87 2.24 -13.47
CA GLU A 208 -10.32 3.25 -14.45
C GLU A 208 -11.86 3.24 -14.57
N GLN A 209 -12.47 2.06 -14.66
CA GLN A 209 -13.93 1.93 -14.69
C GLN A 209 -14.57 2.44 -13.40
N HIS A 210 -13.96 2.14 -12.25
CA HIS A 210 -14.45 2.61 -10.96
C HIS A 210 -14.32 4.14 -10.85
N ALA A 211 -13.22 4.72 -11.32
CA ALA A 211 -13.02 6.17 -11.31
C ALA A 211 -14.06 6.93 -12.15
N ALA A 212 -14.59 6.30 -13.21
CA ALA A 212 -15.63 6.87 -14.06
C ALA A 212 -17.06 6.79 -13.47
N ARG A 213 -17.27 6.05 -12.36
CA ARG A 213 -18.60 5.92 -11.74
C ARG A 213 -19.00 7.20 -11.00
N SER A 214 -20.28 7.58 -11.14
CA SER A 214 -20.85 8.75 -10.44
C SER A 214 -21.12 8.50 -8.95
N VAL A 215 -21.37 7.25 -8.55
CA VAL A 215 -21.63 6.84 -7.15
C VAL A 215 -20.61 5.79 -6.75
N ARG A 216 -19.91 6.08 -5.64
CA ARG A 216 -18.86 5.22 -5.07
C ARG A 216 -18.90 5.33 -3.55
N LEU A 217 -18.70 4.23 -2.85
CA LEU A 217 -18.56 4.22 -1.40
C LEU A 217 -17.12 4.54 -0.97
N PHE A 218 -16.15 4.13 -1.81
CA PHE A 218 -14.73 4.36 -1.60
C PHE A 218 -14.13 5.22 -2.72
N THR A 219 -12.99 5.82 -2.47
CA THR A 219 -12.27 6.65 -3.46
C THR A 219 -11.63 5.79 -4.56
N THR A 220 -11.20 4.58 -4.21
CA THR A 220 -10.67 3.56 -5.14
C THR A 220 -11.02 2.17 -4.64
#